data_cc947a5eea7ef4c1d0f3f8b35c8ce1df
#
_entry.id   cc947a5eea7ef4c1d0f3f8b35c8ce1df
#
_cell.length_a   1.000
_cell.length_b   1.000
_cell.length_c   1.000
_cell.angle_alpha   90.00
_cell.angle_beta   90.00
_cell.angle_gamma   90.00
#
_symmetry.space_group_name_H-M   'P 1'
#
loop_
_entity.id
_entity.type
_entity.pdbx_description
1 polymer ?
#
loop_
_entity_poly.entity_id
_entity_poly.type
_entity_poly.pdbx_seq_one_letter_code
_entity_poly.pdbx_strand_id
1 'polypeptide(L)'
;WENNPRFTKDQQSYYQYHAFLTEPWDGPAAIVATDGKDIIAGLDRSGLRPLRWMISDRYILAASEVGICPSVEAGAYKTAQLEPGQTIRYRIKNDELLDEQEVIEKLSEKNPYKEWVKNKPLVADTEFSDKPDDIKIDSFSEYFQYTPEEERLILLPMIKGDIPTGSMGNDSPLAVLSKNKPRLSRYFHQMFAQVTNPPIDPIRERFVMSTKTYLGKRG
;
A
#
# COMPACT_ATOMS: atom_id res chain seq x y z
N TRP A 1 -6.46 5.76 6.14
CA TRP A 1 -7.76 5.74 6.82
C TRP A 1 -7.64 5.89 8.35
N GLU A 2 -6.60 5.39 8.98
CA GLU A 2 -6.47 5.29 10.43
C GLU A 2 -6.61 6.63 11.16
N ASN A 3 -5.99 7.67 10.68
CA ASN A 3 -6.02 8.99 11.30
C ASN A 3 -6.68 10.05 10.42
N ASN A 4 -7.48 9.62 9.44
CA ASN A 4 -8.17 10.55 8.56
C ASN A 4 -9.50 10.99 9.19
N PRO A 5 -9.67 12.28 9.54
CA PRO A 5 -10.87 12.78 10.17
C PRO A 5 -12.11 12.78 9.25
N ARG A 6 -11.92 12.55 7.95
CA ARG A 6 -13.01 12.46 6.98
C ARG A 6 -13.80 11.16 7.09
N PHE A 7 -13.21 10.10 7.67
CA PHE A 7 -13.86 8.81 7.81
C PHE A 7 -14.61 8.67 9.14
N THR A 8 -15.84 8.19 9.07
CA THR A 8 -16.60 7.78 10.25
C THR A 8 -15.98 6.53 10.88
N LYS A 9 -16.38 6.22 12.13
CA LYS A 9 -15.89 5.00 12.78
C LYS A 9 -16.33 3.71 12.06
N ASP A 10 -17.45 3.72 11.39
CA ASP A 10 -17.94 2.56 10.62
C ASP A 10 -17.11 2.38 9.34
N GLN A 11 -16.80 3.46 8.64
CA GLN A 11 -15.87 3.46 7.50
C GLN A 11 -14.46 3.04 7.92
N GLN A 12 -13.95 3.53 9.05
CA GLN A 12 -12.66 3.08 9.59
C GLN A 12 -12.67 1.58 9.92
N SER A 13 -13.78 1.07 10.48
CA SER A 13 -13.92 -0.36 10.77
C SER A 13 -13.98 -1.22 9.50
N TYR A 14 -14.60 -0.72 8.42
CA TYR A 14 -14.56 -1.34 7.11
C TYR A 14 -13.13 -1.51 6.60
N TYR A 15 -12.35 -0.43 6.59
CA TYR A 15 -10.95 -0.48 6.16
C TYR A 15 -10.11 -1.38 7.06
N GLN A 16 -10.31 -1.30 8.37
CA GLN A 16 -9.59 -2.11 9.33
C GLN A 16 -9.85 -3.61 9.14
N TYR A 17 -11.10 -4.00 8.90
CA TYR A 17 -11.45 -5.38 8.60
C TYR A 17 -10.73 -5.87 7.34
N HIS A 18 -10.76 -5.09 6.27
CA HIS A 18 -10.09 -5.47 5.03
C HIS A 18 -8.56 -5.49 5.15
N ALA A 19 -7.98 -4.62 5.98
CA ALA A 19 -6.55 -4.66 6.28
C ALA A 19 -6.10 -5.96 6.99
N PHE A 20 -7.01 -6.68 7.66
CA PHE A 20 -6.70 -8.00 8.20
C PHE A 20 -6.63 -9.08 7.12
N LEU A 21 -7.30 -8.88 5.99
CA LEU A 21 -7.42 -9.89 4.93
C LEU A 21 -6.36 -9.73 3.84
N THR A 22 -5.91 -8.52 3.61
CA THR A 22 -5.00 -8.20 2.50
C THR A 22 -3.79 -7.44 2.99
N GLU A 23 -2.65 -7.69 2.37
CA GLU A 23 -1.46 -6.89 2.59
C GLU A 23 -1.64 -5.48 2.01
N PRO A 24 -1.05 -4.45 2.63
CA PRO A 24 -1.10 -3.11 2.07
C PRO A 24 -0.34 -3.07 0.74
N TRP A 25 -1.01 -2.57 -0.28
CA TRP A 25 -0.39 -2.30 -1.56
C TRP A 25 0.01 -0.84 -1.63
N ASP A 26 1.21 -0.59 -2.13
CA ASP A 26 1.68 0.74 -2.44
C ASP A 26 2.35 0.75 -3.81
N GLY A 27 2.10 1.80 -4.56
CA GLY A 27 2.65 1.99 -5.90
C GLY A 27 1.67 2.71 -6.83
N PRO A 28 2.20 3.33 -7.90
CA PRO A 28 1.38 4.06 -8.87
C PRO A 28 0.42 3.11 -9.61
N ALA A 29 -0.87 3.31 -9.43
CA ALA A 29 -1.90 2.50 -10.07
C ALA A 29 -3.08 3.37 -10.55
N ALA A 30 -3.55 3.09 -11.76
CA ALA A 30 -4.84 3.51 -12.26
C ALA A 30 -5.61 2.24 -12.62
N ILE A 31 -6.72 2.00 -11.94
CA ILE A 31 -7.46 0.74 -12.02
C ILE A 31 -8.84 1.02 -12.59
N VAL A 32 -9.22 0.23 -13.58
CA VAL A 32 -10.59 0.15 -14.09
C VAL A 32 -11.03 -1.31 -14.01
N ALA A 33 -12.18 -1.56 -13.39
CA ALA A 33 -12.70 -2.90 -13.21
C ALA A 33 -14.22 -2.92 -13.41
N THR A 34 -14.75 -4.09 -13.73
CA THR A 34 -16.20 -4.32 -13.86
C THR A 34 -16.57 -5.73 -13.42
N ASP A 35 -17.75 -5.86 -12.83
CA ASP A 35 -18.39 -7.15 -12.55
C ASP A 35 -19.55 -7.44 -13.52
N GLY A 36 -19.67 -6.67 -14.59
CA GLY A 36 -20.78 -6.73 -15.57
C GLY A 36 -22.04 -5.98 -15.16
N LYS A 37 -22.11 -5.46 -13.94
CA LYS A 37 -23.21 -4.66 -13.41
C LYS A 37 -22.78 -3.22 -13.12
N ASP A 38 -21.57 -3.10 -12.62
CA ASP A 38 -20.98 -1.84 -12.22
C ASP A 38 -19.59 -1.68 -12.88
N ILE A 39 -19.19 -0.44 -13.06
CA ILE A 39 -17.83 -0.08 -13.48
C ILE A 39 -17.21 0.72 -12.35
N ILE A 40 -16.00 0.38 -11.99
CA ILE A 40 -15.21 1.09 -10.98
C ILE A 40 -13.97 1.64 -11.64
N ALA A 41 -13.66 2.89 -11.37
CA ALA A 41 -12.40 3.52 -11.75
C ALA A 41 -11.79 4.21 -10.54
N GLY A 42 -10.48 4.00 -10.30
CA GLY A 42 -9.82 4.53 -9.12
C GLY A 42 -8.33 4.76 -9.33
N LEU A 43 -7.78 5.69 -8.57
CA LEU A 43 -6.36 5.97 -8.48
C LEU A 43 -5.80 5.57 -7.13
N ASP A 44 -4.51 5.24 -7.12
CA ASP A 44 -3.75 5.13 -5.88
C ASP A 44 -3.67 6.47 -5.14
N ARG A 45 -3.21 6.44 -3.88
CA ARG A 45 -3.11 7.64 -3.04
C ARG A 45 -2.24 8.75 -3.61
N SER A 46 -1.21 8.41 -4.39
CA SER A 46 -0.29 9.39 -4.99
C SER A 46 -0.81 9.98 -6.29
N GLY A 47 -1.70 9.26 -6.99
CA GLY A 47 -2.35 9.72 -8.21
C GLY A 47 -1.39 10.08 -9.34
N LEU A 48 -0.25 9.40 -9.42
CA LEU A 48 0.78 9.70 -10.43
C LEU A 48 0.36 9.30 -11.85
N ARG A 49 -0.56 8.36 -11.97
CA ARG A 49 -1.12 7.95 -13.27
C ARG A 49 -2.36 8.77 -13.57
N PRO A 50 -2.52 9.29 -14.80
CA PRO A 50 -3.75 9.98 -15.18
C PRO A 50 -4.90 8.98 -15.33
N LEU A 51 -6.09 9.35 -14.88
CA LEU A 51 -7.32 8.63 -15.16
C LEU A 51 -8.48 9.61 -15.28
N ARG A 52 -9.14 9.59 -16.42
CA ARG A 52 -10.30 10.40 -16.73
C ARG A 52 -11.52 9.52 -16.93
N TRP A 53 -12.69 10.07 -16.68
CA TRP A 53 -13.94 9.41 -17.00
C TRP A 53 -14.89 10.37 -17.72
N MET A 54 -15.75 9.81 -18.53
CA MET A 54 -16.77 10.53 -19.31
C MET A 54 -18.04 9.71 -19.39
N ILE A 55 -19.17 10.38 -19.38
CA ILE A 55 -20.48 9.78 -19.57
C ILE A 55 -21.12 10.42 -20.78
N SER A 56 -21.62 9.59 -21.67
CA SER A 56 -22.46 9.96 -22.82
C SER A 56 -23.80 9.22 -22.72
N ASP A 57 -24.74 9.52 -23.62
CA ASP A 57 -26.06 8.89 -23.61
C ASP A 57 -26.03 7.35 -23.64
N ARG A 58 -24.99 6.75 -24.14
CA ARG A 58 -24.88 5.28 -24.34
C ARG A 58 -23.70 4.65 -23.67
N TYR A 59 -22.72 5.43 -23.26
CA TYR A 59 -21.44 4.90 -22.84
C TYR A 59 -20.90 5.64 -21.62
N ILE A 60 -20.22 4.88 -20.76
CA ILE A 60 -19.23 5.42 -19.85
C ILE A 60 -17.85 5.00 -20.33
N LEU A 61 -16.92 5.93 -20.35
CA LEU A 61 -15.53 5.71 -20.71
C LEU A 61 -14.65 6.09 -19.52
N ALA A 62 -13.72 5.22 -19.16
CA ALA A 62 -12.63 5.55 -18.24
C ALA A 62 -11.32 5.27 -18.97
N ALA A 63 -10.43 6.25 -19.03
CA ALA A 63 -9.22 6.20 -19.83
C ALA A 63 -8.13 7.10 -19.28
N SER A 64 -6.87 6.76 -19.54
CA SER A 64 -5.71 7.58 -19.16
C SER A 64 -5.61 8.88 -19.96
N GLU A 65 -6.11 8.88 -21.20
CA GLU A 65 -5.91 9.97 -22.16
C GLU A 65 -7.21 10.37 -22.85
N VAL A 66 -7.24 11.57 -23.41
CA VAL A 66 -8.27 12.05 -24.32
C VAL A 66 -7.94 11.58 -25.74
N GLY A 67 -8.95 11.28 -26.55
CA GLY A 67 -8.79 10.84 -27.94
C GLY A 67 -8.76 9.32 -28.12
N ILE A 68 -8.95 8.54 -27.05
CA ILE A 68 -9.02 7.07 -27.11
C ILE A 68 -10.28 6.61 -27.85
N CYS A 69 -11.40 7.28 -27.63
CA CYS A 69 -12.68 6.96 -28.26
C CYS A 69 -13.41 8.23 -28.70
N PRO A 70 -13.03 8.83 -29.84
CA PRO A 70 -13.57 10.12 -30.27
C PRO A 70 -15.09 10.14 -30.41
N SER A 71 -15.71 9.04 -30.82
CA SER A 71 -17.17 8.94 -30.98
C SER A 71 -17.92 8.99 -29.65
N VAL A 72 -17.34 8.49 -28.58
CA VAL A 72 -17.91 8.58 -27.23
C VAL A 72 -17.65 9.95 -26.63
N GLU A 73 -16.43 10.47 -26.82
CA GLU A 73 -16.00 11.76 -26.33
C GLU A 73 -16.82 12.92 -26.92
N ALA A 74 -17.14 12.87 -28.22
CA ALA A 74 -17.96 13.86 -28.88
C ALA A 74 -19.39 13.95 -28.36
N GLY A 75 -19.92 12.85 -27.79
CA GLY A 75 -21.25 12.78 -27.18
C GLY A 75 -21.23 12.89 -25.64
N ALA A 76 -20.08 13.16 -25.03
CA ALA A 76 -19.96 13.21 -23.59
C ALA A 76 -20.62 14.50 -23.02
N TYR A 77 -21.54 14.33 -22.10
CA TYR A 77 -22.19 15.44 -21.39
C TYR A 77 -21.64 15.62 -19.96
N LYS A 78 -20.93 14.64 -19.44
CA LYS A 78 -20.26 14.72 -18.14
C LYS A 78 -18.86 14.13 -18.22
N THR A 79 -17.88 14.87 -17.79
CA THR A 79 -16.48 14.47 -17.82
C THR A 79 -15.73 15.03 -16.63
N ALA A 80 -14.80 14.25 -16.08
CA ALA A 80 -13.85 14.73 -15.08
C ALA A 80 -12.56 13.89 -15.10
N GLN A 81 -11.56 14.37 -14.36
CA GLN A 81 -10.34 13.65 -14.05
C GLN A 81 -10.43 13.20 -12.59
N LEU A 82 -9.96 11.99 -12.31
CA LEU A 82 -9.81 11.54 -10.93
C LEU A 82 -8.61 12.20 -10.27
N GLU A 83 -8.79 12.58 -9.03
CA GLU A 83 -7.73 13.08 -8.17
C GLU A 83 -7.03 11.93 -7.44
N PRO A 84 -5.85 12.18 -6.83
CA PRO A 84 -5.15 11.19 -6.01
C PRO A 84 -6.05 10.56 -4.96
N GLY A 85 -6.07 9.25 -4.91
CA GLY A 85 -6.87 8.45 -3.98
C GLY A 85 -8.37 8.38 -4.30
N GLN A 86 -8.85 9.07 -5.32
CA GLN A 86 -10.26 9.04 -5.68
C GLN A 86 -10.68 7.73 -6.35
N THR A 87 -11.91 7.34 -6.07
CA THR A 87 -12.60 6.22 -6.70
C THR A 87 -14.00 6.63 -7.08
N ILE A 88 -14.45 6.24 -8.27
CA ILE A 88 -15.84 6.35 -8.69
C ILE A 88 -16.41 4.96 -8.97
N ARG A 89 -17.72 4.81 -8.82
CA ARG A 89 -18.48 3.63 -9.20
C ARG A 89 -19.68 4.05 -10.03
N TYR A 90 -19.79 3.48 -11.21
CA TYR A 90 -20.95 3.69 -12.07
C TYR A 90 -21.81 2.43 -12.10
N ARG A 91 -23.07 2.56 -11.73
CA ARG A 91 -24.06 1.49 -11.69
C ARG A 91 -24.85 1.48 -13.00
N ILE A 92 -24.54 0.53 -13.89
CA ILE A 92 -25.08 0.47 -15.26
C ILE A 92 -26.61 0.41 -15.25
N LYS A 93 -27.19 -0.41 -14.38
CA LYS A 93 -28.65 -0.60 -14.34
C LYS A 93 -29.42 0.66 -13.94
N ASN A 94 -28.83 1.48 -13.11
CA ASN A 94 -29.49 2.63 -12.49
C ASN A 94 -29.08 3.95 -13.14
N ASP A 95 -28.12 3.92 -14.07
CA ASP A 95 -27.49 5.13 -14.64
C ASP A 95 -27.00 6.08 -13.54
N GLU A 96 -26.34 5.51 -12.51
CA GLU A 96 -25.98 6.21 -11.28
C GLU A 96 -24.47 6.25 -11.13
N LEU A 97 -23.91 7.46 -11.06
CA LEU A 97 -22.51 7.67 -10.71
C LEU A 97 -22.41 7.97 -9.22
N LEU A 98 -21.63 7.16 -8.51
CA LEU A 98 -21.30 7.33 -7.09
C LEU A 98 -19.88 7.85 -6.97
N ASP A 99 -19.70 8.86 -6.13
CA ASP A 99 -18.36 9.33 -5.73
C ASP A 99 -17.74 8.44 -4.64
N GLU A 100 -16.51 8.76 -4.26
CA GLU A 100 -15.77 8.01 -3.25
C GLU A 100 -16.54 7.91 -1.92
N GLN A 101 -17.11 9.00 -1.43
CA GLN A 101 -17.80 9.01 -0.14
C GLN A 101 -19.05 8.13 -0.18
N GLU A 102 -19.83 8.23 -1.21
CA GLU A 102 -21.02 7.39 -1.44
C GLU A 102 -20.68 5.90 -1.58
N VAL A 103 -19.55 5.60 -2.25
CA VAL A 103 -19.06 4.23 -2.39
C VAL A 103 -18.67 3.65 -1.03
N ILE A 104 -17.87 4.38 -0.25
CA ILE A 104 -17.39 3.92 1.06
C ILE A 104 -18.54 3.83 2.06
N GLU A 105 -19.47 4.78 2.06
CA GLU A 105 -20.65 4.72 2.90
C GLU A 105 -21.44 3.44 2.66
N LYS A 106 -21.82 3.18 1.41
CA LYS A 106 -22.57 1.97 1.04
C LYS A 106 -21.80 0.66 1.34
N LEU A 107 -20.47 0.67 1.21
CA LEU A 107 -19.65 -0.51 1.52
C LEU A 107 -19.52 -0.74 3.02
N SER A 108 -19.36 0.30 3.81
CA SER A 108 -19.20 0.20 5.26
C SER A 108 -20.50 -0.22 5.97
N GLU A 109 -21.65 0.07 5.39
CA GLU A 109 -22.97 -0.33 5.90
C GLU A 109 -23.38 -1.77 5.51
N LYS A 110 -22.70 -2.37 4.53
CA LYS A 110 -23.08 -3.67 3.98
C LYS A 110 -23.03 -4.81 5.01
N ASN A 111 -22.09 -4.73 5.94
CA ASN A 111 -21.87 -5.76 6.95
C ASN A 111 -21.52 -5.11 8.29
N PRO A 112 -21.65 -5.83 9.41
CA PRO A 112 -21.36 -5.31 10.75
C PRO A 112 -19.84 -5.30 11.05
N TYR A 113 -19.06 -4.62 10.23
CA TYR A 113 -17.60 -4.56 10.34
C TYR A 113 -17.11 -4.09 11.71
N LYS A 114 -17.84 -3.17 12.34
CA LYS A 114 -17.53 -2.67 13.67
C LYS A 114 -17.58 -3.76 14.75
N GLU A 115 -18.49 -4.71 14.61
CA GLU A 115 -18.57 -5.85 15.52
C GLU A 115 -17.45 -6.85 15.25
N TRP A 116 -17.17 -7.11 13.98
CA TRP A 116 -16.11 -8.03 13.57
C TRP A 116 -14.73 -7.55 14.02
N VAL A 117 -14.50 -6.25 13.96
CA VAL A 117 -13.22 -5.62 14.35
C VAL A 117 -13.05 -5.53 15.88
N LYS A 118 -14.13 -5.56 16.67
CA LYS A 118 -14.04 -5.57 18.14
C LYS A 118 -13.29 -6.77 18.69
N ASN A 119 -13.40 -7.91 18.02
CA ASN A 119 -12.76 -9.16 18.41
C ASN A 119 -11.33 -9.26 17.83
N LYS A 120 -10.60 -8.16 17.85
CA LYS A 120 -9.23 -8.09 17.32
C LYS A 120 -8.33 -9.14 17.94
N PRO A 121 -7.41 -9.73 17.15
CA PRO A 121 -6.24 -10.35 17.71
C PRO A 121 -5.49 -9.32 18.56
N LEU A 122 -5.03 -9.74 19.72
CA LEU A 122 -4.25 -8.92 20.64
C LEU A 122 -3.07 -8.29 19.89
N VAL A 123 -3.00 -6.97 19.87
CA VAL A 123 -1.74 -6.29 19.63
C VAL A 123 -0.87 -6.67 20.82
N ALA A 124 0.18 -7.41 20.59
CA ALA A 124 1.21 -7.56 21.60
C ALA A 124 1.86 -6.18 21.75
N ASP A 125 1.43 -5.41 22.73
CA ASP A 125 2.26 -4.35 23.28
C ASP A 125 3.43 -5.06 23.95
N THR A 126 4.44 -5.35 23.14
CA THR A 126 5.75 -5.63 23.67
C THR A 126 6.25 -4.30 24.19
N GLU A 127 6.07 -4.07 25.48
CA GLU A 127 6.92 -3.11 26.18
C GLU A 127 8.34 -3.61 26.00
N PHE A 128 9.00 -3.08 24.97
CA PHE A 128 10.45 -3.26 24.88
C PHE A 128 11.02 -2.61 26.13
N SER A 129 11.65 -3.41 26.97
CA SER A 129 12.44 -2.88 28.07
C SER A 129 13.46 -1.91 27.45
N ASP A 130 13.38 -0.63 27.83
CA ASP A 130 14.35 0.39 27.39
C ASP A 130 15.78 0.14 27.90
N LYS A 131 15.97 -0.93 28.66
CA LYS A 131 17.29 -1.36 29.08
C LYS A 131 17.77 -2.43 28.12
N PRO A 132 18.75 -2.12 27.25
CA PRO A 132 19.46 -3.18 26.55
C PRO A 132 20.06 -4.09 27.63
N ASP A 133 19.78 -5.39 27.53
CA ASP A 133 20.54 -6.36 28.28
C ASP A 133 22.03 -6.06 28.06
N ASP A 134 22.88 -6.32 29.06
CA ASP A 134 24.34 -6.14 29.00
C ASP A 134 25.01 -7.08 27.96
N ILE A 135 24.49 -7.07 26.75
CA ILE A 135 25.01 -7.83 25.62
C ILE A 135 26.17 -7.02 25.05
N LYS A 136 27.35 -7.62 25.05
CA LYS A 136 28.54 -6.99 24.47
C LYS A 136 28.27 -6.63 23.01
N ILE A 137 28.34 -5.33 22.70
CA ILE A 137 28.01 -4.74 21.39
C ILE A 137 28.84 -5.36 20.26
N ASP A 138 30.06 -5.80 20.53
CA ASP A 138 30.99 -6.39 19.53
C ASP A 138 30.45 -7.68 18.84
N SER A 139 29.39 -8.30 19.38
CA SER A 139 28.82 -9.53 18.82
C SER A 139 27.52 -9.32 18.02
N PHE A 140 26.95 -8.11 18.02
CA PHE A 140 25.66 -7.88 17.39
C PHE A 140 25.68 -8.04 15.86
N SER A 141 26.70 -7.48 15.21
CA SER A 141 26.81 -7.56 13.75
C SER A 141 26.93 -9.00 13.28
N GLU A 142 27.75 -9.81 13.98
CA GLU A 142 27.86 -11.23 13.67
C GLU A 142 26.57 -12.00 13.98
N TYR A 143 25.96 -11.73 15.12
CA TYR A 143 24.73 -12.41 15.52
C TYR A 143 23.58 -12.12 14.56
N PHE A 144 23.42 -10.86 14.14
CA PHE A 144 22.40 -10.44 13.18
C PHE A 144 22.86 -10.55 11.73
N GLN A 145 24.11 -10.98 11.49
CA GLN A 145 24.69 -11.18 10.15
C GLN A 145 24.67 -9.89 9.30
N TYR A 146 24.89 -8.75 9.92
CA TYR A 146 25.11 -7.52 9.20
C TYR A 146 26.53 -7.50 8.63
N THR A 147 26.61 -7.03 7.39
CA THR A 147 27.92 -6.76 6.76
C THR A 147 28.40 -5.37 7.15
N PRO A 148 29.70 -5.10 7.12
CA PRO A 148 30.24 -3.75 7.35
C PRO A 148 29.69 -2.70 6.37
N GLU A 149 29.27 -3.13 5.18
CA GLU A 149 28.62 -2.26 4.20
C GLU A 149 27.21 -1.87 4.64
N GLU A 150 26.41 -2.83 5.08
CA GLU A 150 25.06 -2.58 5.61
C GLU A 150 25.09 -1.70 6.85
N GLU A 151 26.07 -1.87 7.73
CA GLU A 151 26.25 -0.99 8.89
C GLU A 151 26.51 0.45 8.46
N ARG A 152 27.41 0.64 7.50
CA ARG A 152 27.82 1.98 7.06
C ARG A 152 26.77 2.66 6.19
N LEU A 153 26.12 1.95 5.27
CA LEU A 153 25.24 2.54 4.25
C LEU A 153 23.76 2.50 4.64
N ILE A 154 23.38 1.63 5.56
CA ILE A 154 21.98 1.46 5.96
C ILE A 154 21.79 1.85 7.44
N LEU A 155 22.43 1.13 8.36
CA LEU A 155 22.17 1.31 9.79
C LEU A 155 22.64 2.66 10.31
N LEU A 156 23.86 3.07 9.97
CA LEU A 156 24.41 4.33 10.44
C LEU A 156 23.64 5.57 9.94
N PRO A 157 23.24 5.66 8.66
CA PRO A 157 22.33 6.72 8.20
C PRO A 157 20.99 6.71 8.94
N MET A 158 20.36 5.54 9.13
CA MET A 158 19.10 5.43 9.87
C MET A 158 19.21 5.95 11.31
N ILE A 159 20.28 5.62 12.00
CA ILE A 159 20.56 6.11 13.37
C ILE A 159 20.69 7.64 13.40
N LYS A 160 21.28 8.22 12.36
CA LYS A 160 21.42 9.68 12.22
C LYS A 160 20.16 10.40 11.73
N GLY A 161 19.11 9.66 11.38
CA GLY A 161 17.90 10.20 10.78
C GLY A 161 18.05 10.55 9.29
N ASP A 162 19.13 10.07 8.65
CA ASP A 162 19.34 10.23 7.21
C ASP A 162 18.64 9.08 6.44
N ILE A 163 18.46 9.30 5.15
CA ILE A 163 17.88 8.31 4.24
C ILE A 163 18.95 7.22 3.97
N PRO A 164 18.66 5.94 4.26
CA PRO A 164 19.58 4.87 3.91
C PRO A 164 19.66 4.73 2.39
N THR A 165 20.87 4.70 1.87
CA THR A 165 21.09 4.40 0.46
C THR A 165 21.00 2.90 0.24
N GLY A 166 19.93 2.45 -0.41
CA GLY A 166 19.81 1.06 -0.84
C GLY A 166 20.83 0.73 -1.94
N SER A 167 21.43 -0.47 -1.90
CA SER A 167 22.26 -0.92 -3.00
C SER A 167 21.37 -1.39 -4.16
N MET A 168 21.75 -1.03 -5.39
CA MET A 168 21.08 -1.47 -6.61
C MET A 168 21.61 -2.81 -7.13
N GLY A 169 21.88 -3.72 -6.25
CA GLY A 169 22.45 -5.01 -6.58
C GLY A 169 23.51 -5.41 -5.58
N ASN A 170 23.93 -6.63 -5.67
CA ASN A 170 24.86 -7.20 -4.70
C ASN A 170 25.63 -8.33 -5.37
N ASP A 171 26.94 -8.23 -5.39
CA ASP A 171 27.84 -9.24 -5.95
C ASP A 171 28.09 -10.41 -5.00
N SER A 172 27.47 -10.43 -3.83
CA SER A 172 27.59 -11.53 -2.89
C SER A 172 27.04 -12.83 -3.50
N PRO A 173 27.70 -13.97 -3.30
CA PRO A 173 27.18 -15.26 -3.75
C PRO A 173 25.76 -15.52 -3.22
N LEU A 174 24.95 -16.23 -4.01
CA LEU A 174 23.62 -16.65 -3.58
C LEU A 174 23.70 -17.40 -2.25
N ALA A 175 22.76 -17.13 -1.35
CA ALA A 175 22.70 -17.76 -0.04
C ALA A 175 22.71 -19.30 -0.10
N VAL A 176 22.06 -19.88 -1.12
CA VAL A 176 22.04 -21.35 -1.36
C VAL A 176 23.43 -21.93 -1.63
N LEU A 177 24.37 -21.12 -2.12
CA LEU A 177 25.75 -21.53 -2.39
C LEU A 177 26.69 -21.24 -1.21
N SER A 178 26.21 -20.58 -0.17
CA SER A 178 27.01 -20.24 1.00
C SER A 178 27.26 -21.45 1.88
N LYS A 179 28.49 -21.57 2.40
CA LYS A 179 28.84 -22.55 3.44
C LYS A 179 28.32 -22.16 4.82
N ASN A 180 28.00 -20.89 5.01
CA ASN A 180 27.40 -20.37 6.23
C ASN A 180 25.90 -20.64 6.23
N LYS A 181 25.25 -20.51 7.39
CA LYS A 181 23.81 -20.60 7.54
C LYS A 181 23.21 -19.19 7.57
N PRO A 182 23.01 -18.54 6.40
CA PRO A 182 22.47 -17.20 6.36
C PRO A 182 21.01 -17.19 6.81
N ARG A 183 20.51 -16.02 7.23
CA ARG A 183 19.10 -15.83 7.55
C ARG A 183 18.20 -16.17 6.36
N LEU A 184 16.98 -16.60 6.65
CA LEU A 184 16.02 -16.99 5.63
C LEU A 184 15.79 -15.89 4.58
N SER A 185 15.77 -14.62 4.98
CA SER A 185 15.61 -13.48 4.07
C SER A 185 16.69 -13.39 2.99
N ARG A 186 17.91 -13.87 3.27
CA ARG A 186 19.01 -13.86 2.30
C ARG A 186 18.79 -14.83 1.13
N TYR A 187 17.98 -15.86 1.29
CA TYR A 187 17.66 -16.80 0.21
C TYR A 187 16.74 -16.18 -0.85
N PHE A 188 16.05 -15.11 -0.51
CA PHE A 188 15.16 -14.36 -1.40
C PHE A 188 15.78 -13.07 -1.92
N HIS A 189 17.07 -12.84 -1.64
CA HIS A 189 17.77 -11.66 -2.11
C HIS A 189 18.01 -11.71 -3.61
N GLN A 190 17.63 -10.66 -4.32
CA GLN A 190 17.80 -10.57 -5.76
C GLN A 190 19.22 -10.06 -6.09
N MET A 191 19.85 -10.70 -7.07
CA MET A 191 21.23 -10.43 -7.48
C MET A 191 21.35 -9.44 -8.64
N PHE A 192 20.26 -8.99 -9.23
CA PHE A 192 20.29 -8.03 -10.32
C PHE A 192 19.99 -6.61 -9.83
N ALA A 193 20.48 -5.62 -10.56
CA ALA A 193 20.19 -4.23 -10.28
C ALA A 193 18.69 -3.95 -10.43
N GLN A 194 18.11 -3.34 -9.40
CA GLN A 194 16.72 -2.89 -9.42
C GLN A 194 16.69 -1.37 -9.36
N VAL A 195 15.81 -0.76 -10.15
CA VAL A 195 15.46 0.63 -9.93
C VAL A 195 14.64 0.69 -8.64
N THR A 196 15.26 1.16 -7.58
CA THR A 196 14.56 1.42 -6.33
C THR A 196 13.83 2.75 -6.45
N ASN A 197 12.54 2.78 -6.08
CA ASN A 197 11.90 4.03 -5.75
C ASN A 197 12.72 4.74 -4.66
N PRO A 198 12.66 6.09 -4.58
CA PRO A 198 13.34 6.80 -3.50
C PRO A 198 12.97 6.14 -2.18
N PRO A 199 13.95 5.77 -1.36
CA PRO A 199 13.67 5.11 -0.11
C PRO A 199 12.77 5.99 0.75
N ILE A 200 11.75 5.39 1.33
CA ILE A 200 10.92 6.06 2.33
C ILE A 200 11.75 6.07 3.61
N ASP A 201 12.08 7.27 4.09
CA ASP A 201 12.80 7.41 5.35
C ASP A 201 11.90 7.03 6.55
N PRO A 202 12.48 6.66 7.70
CA PRO A 202 11.72 6.23 8.87
C PRO A 202 10.74 7.28 9.41
N ILE A 203 10.97 8.56 9.13
CA ILE A 203 10.08 9.64 9.54
C ILE A 203 8.83 9.67 8.67
N ARG A 204 9.01 9.51 7.36
CA ARG A 204 7.90 9.48 6.39
C ARG A 204 7.12 8.19 6.42
N GLU A 205 7.73 7.08 6.80
CA GLU A 205 7.09 5.76 6.84
C GLU A 205 5.77 5.79 7.62
N ARG A 206 5.72 6.50 8.74
CA ARG A 206 4.48 6.67 9.53
C ARG A 206 3.36 7.37 8.78
N PHE A 207 3.69 8.20 7.80
CA PHE A 207 2.70 9.00 7.06
C PHE A 207 2.29 8.36 5.75
N VAL A 208 3.13 7.53 5.17
CA VAL A 208 2.92 6.96 3.84
C VAL A 208 2.58 5.48 3.85
N MET A 209 2.99 4.76 4.88
CA MET A 209 2.76 3.32 5.02
C MET A 209 2.29 2.99 6.42
N SER A 210 1.45 1.98 6.55
CA SER A 210 1.19 1.37 7.85
C SER A 210 2.29 0.36 8.17
N THR A 211 2.91 0.51 9.33
CA THR A 211 3.87 -0.48 9.85
C THR A 211 3.19 -1.64 10.59
N LYS A 212 1.86 -1.60 10.69
CA LYS A 212 1.08 -2.66 11.33
C LYS A 212 1.05 -3.89 10.45
N THR A 213 1.37 -5.03 11.03
CA THR A 213 1.21 -6.33 10.39
C THR A 213 0.41 -7.28 11.27
N TYR A 214 -0.30 -8.18 10.65
CA TYR A 214 -1.11 -9.18 11.34
C TYR A 214 -0.46 -10.55 11.19
N LEU A 215 -0.15 -11.14 12.35
CA LEU A 215 0.46 -12.46 12.41
C LEU A 215 -0.62 -13.49 12.75
N GLY A 216 -0.57 -14.66 12.12
CA GLY A 216 -1.48 -15.77 12.41
C GLY A 216 -2.43 -16.13 11.26
N LYS A 217 -3.42 -16.94 11.56
CA LYS A 217 -4.44 -17.34 10.58
C LYS A 217 -5.26 -16.13 10.16
N ARG A 218 -5.25 -15.86 8.87
CA ARG A 218 -6.21 -14.93 8.24
C ARG A 218 -7.50 -15.73 8.03
N GLY A 219 -8.55 -15.27 8.71
CA GLY A 219 -9.85 -15.91 8.88
C GLY A 219 -10.45 -16.67 7.72
#